data_e70f01b908dda2b1bedb0dac3d3e9795
#
_entry.id   e70f01b908dda2b1bedb0dac3d3e9795
#
_cell.length_a   1.000
_cell.length_b   1.000
_cell.length_c   1.000
_cell.angle_alpha   90.00
_cell.angle_beta   90.00
_cell.angle_gamma   90.00
#
_symmetry.space_group_name_H-M   'P 1'
#
loop_
_entity.id
_entity.type
_entity.pdbx_description
1 polymer ?
#
loop_
_entity_poly.entity_id
_entity_poly.type
_entity_poly.pdbx_seq_one_letter_code
_entity_poly.pdbx_strand_id
1 'polypeptide(L)'
;MNGLSVGLAAPSLFSIYHRPPRFGNALVLGISQSGQSPDIVGVLAEARRQGALTAVLTNRPASPLADQGDVVIDLQAGEERAVAATKTYTAELAAIALISAALSDSAEQRQALAAMPDAVAATLSMNDAIAAAAPRYRYMSRCVVAGRGYNYATAFETALKLKEMTYTIVEPYSSADFLHGPLAMIETGFPVMIIAPAGVMAAEMAEFAHAVRGRQAEVIAISDAAEVLATARVPLRLPAPVPEWLSPITAIVPGQLLAMHLAHARDYDIDAPRGIHKVTETV
;
A
#
# COMPACT_ATOMS: atom_id res chain seq x y z
N MET A 1 0.81 -15.81 8.84
CA MET A 1 1.31 -16.97 8.08
C MET A 1 2.45 -17.66 8.85
N ASN A 2 3.56 -16.98 9.16
CA ASN A 2 4.73 -17.62 9.81
C ASN A 2 4.74 -17.50 11.34
N GLY A 3 3.72 -16.94 11.96
CA GLY A 3 3.62 -16.79 13.43
C GLY A 3 4.68 -15.88 14.06
N LEU A 4 5.34 -15.03 13.25
CA LEU A 4 6.36 -14.11 13.73
C LEU A 4 5.72 -12.85 14.30
N SER A 5 6.24 -12.37 15.41
CA SER A 5 5.91 -11.06 15.97
C SER A 5 6.59 -9.97 15.13
N VAL A 6 5.83 -8.99 14.66
CA VAL A 6 6.34 -7.87 13.86
C VAL A 6 5.95 -6.55 14.52
N GLY A 7 6.91 -5.65 14.68
CA GLY A 7 6.69 -4.29 15.16
C GLY A 7 7.23 -3.25 14.19
N LEU A 8 6.61 -2.09 14.15
CA LEU A 8 7.13 -0.94 13.41
C LEU A 8 8.06 -0.12 14.31
N ALA A 9 9.23 0.24 13.81
CA ALA A 9 10.09 1.19 14.49
C ALA A 9 9.52 2.61 14.35
N ALA A 10 9.64 3.42 15.41
CA ALA A 10 9.40 4.85 15.36
C ALA A 10 10.76 5.58 15.24
N PRO A 11 11.17 6.04 14.05
CA PRO A 11 12.52 6.58 13.82
C PRO A 11 12.90 7.72 14.74
N SER A 12 11.94 8.56 15.13
CA SER A 12 12.16 9.68 16.08
C SER A 12 12.72 9.26 17.44
N LEU A 13 12.47 8.02 17.89
CA LEU A 13 13.09 7.47 19.11
C LEU A 13 14.61 7.36 18.97
N PHE A 14 15.09 7.18 17.75
CA PHE A 14 16.50 7.03 17.41
C PHE A 14 17.14 8.41 17.13
N SER A 15 16.56 9.17 16.19
CA SER A 15 17.14 10.39 15.66
C SER A 15 16.96 11.59 16.60
N ILE A 16 15.80 11.75 17.24
CA ILE A 16 15.45 12.93 18.05
C ILE A 16 15.60 12.67 19.56
N TYR A 17 14.95 11.62 20.05
CA TYR A 17 14.95 11.34 21.48
C TYR A 17 16.21 10.64 22.00
N HIS A 18 17.02 10.05 21.09
CA HIS A 18 18.21 9.26 21.43
C HIS A 18 17.94 8.18 22.48
N ARG A 19 16.76 7.54 22.38
CA ARG A 19 16.27 6.49 23.26
C ARG A 19 15.81 5.28 22.48
N PRO A 20 16.71 4.65 21.70
CA PRO A 20 16.36 3.49 20.89
C PRO A 20 15.92 2.31 21.77
N PRO A 21 14.96 1.50 21.31
CA PRO A 21 14.60 0.27 21.98
C PRO A 21 15.74 -0.75 21.93
N ARG A 22 15.68 -1.75 22.79
CA ARG A 22 16.60 -2.89 22.75
C ARG A 22 16.05 -3.92 21.76
N PHE A 23 16.84 -4.28 20.76
CA PHE A 23 16.40 -5.22 19.73
C PHE A 23 16.52 -6.70 20.14
N GLY A 24 17.41 -7.04 21.07
CA GLY A 24 17.63 -8.44 21.46
C GLY A 24 17.97 -9.32 20.26
N ASN A 25 17.23 -10.43 20.09
CA ASN A 25 17.40 -11.36 18.97
C ASN A 25 16.46 -11.04 17.78
N ALA A 26 16.13 -9.78 17.56
CA ALA A 26 15.27 -9.40 16.45
C ALA A 26 16.05 -9.34 15.13
N LEU A 27 15.37 -9.64 14.03
CA LEU A 27 15.76 -9.17 12.71
C LEU A 27 15.20 -7.76 12.53
N VAL A 28 16.05 -6.81 12.17
CA VAL A 28 15.64 -5.44 11.84
C VAL A 28 15.69 -5.26 10.34
N LEU A 29 14.51 -5.02 9.75
CA LEU A 29 14.35 -4.91 8.30
C LEU A 29 14.12 -3.44 7.92
N GLY A 30 15.03 -2.87 7.14
CA GLY A 30 14.88 -1.55 6.52
C GLY A 30 14.31 -1.69 5.11
N ILE A 31 13.24 -0.96 4.83
CA ILE A 31 12.59 -0.95 3.52
C ILE A 31 12.59 0.48 3.01
N SER A 32 13.23 0.72 1.86
CA SER A 32 13.30 2.05 1.27
C SER A 32 13.66 2.00 -0.20
N GLN A 33 12.86 2.65 -1.04
CA GLN A 33 13.11 2.75 -2.47
C GLN A 33 14.50 3.32 -2.78
N SER A 34 14.86 4.45 -2.16
CA SER A 34 16.12 5.16 -2.43
C SER A 34 17.26 4.77 -1.49
N GLY A 35 16.94 4.24 -0.31
CA GLY A 35 17.91 3.97 0.74
C GLY A 35 18.61 5.22 1.30
N GLN A 36 18.04 6.42 1.08
CA GLN A 36 18.66 7.71 1.42
C GLN A 36 18.10 8.34 2.70
N SER A 37 16.94 7.89 3.20
CA SER A 37 16.30 8.49 4.37
C SER A 37 17.17 8.35 5.63
N PRO A 38 17.62 9.47 6.25
CA PRO A 38 18.46 9.45 7.43
C PRO A 38 17.83 8.72 8.61
N ASP A 39 16.52 8.86 8.78
CA ASP A 39 15.75 8.22 9.85
C ASP A 39 15.81 6.69 9.75
N ILE A 40 15.59 6.13 8.57
CA ILE A 40 15.63 4.67 8.38
C ILE A 40 17.07 4.15 8.51
N VAL A 41 18.03 4.89 7.95
CA VAL A 41 19.48 4.58 8.09
C VAL A 41 19.88 4.56 9.56
N GLY A 42 19.44 5.55 10.35
CA GLY A 42 19.72 5.63 11.78
C GLY A 42 19.17 4.45 12.59
N VAL A 43 17.98 3.96 12.25
CA VAL A 43 17.39 2.77 12.89
C VAL A 43 18.26 1.54 12.64
N LEU A 44 18.68 1.29 11.38
CA LEU A 44 19.51 0.12 11.05
C LEU A 44 20.93 0.24 11.63
N ALA A 45 21.53 1.42 11.59
CA ALA A 45 22.84 1.67 12.20
C ALA A 45 22.83 1.32 13.69
N GLU A 46 21.79 1.75 14.40
CA GLU A 46 21.64 1.43 15.82
C GLU A 46 21.38 -0.06 16.07
N ALA A 47 20.55 -0.71 15.23
CA ALA A 47 20.32 -2.14 15.32
C ALA A 47 21.64 -2.94 15.16
N ARG A 48 22.44 -2.58 14.16
CA ARG A 48 23.76 -3.16 13.92
C ARG A 48 24.73 -2.92 15.10
N ARG A 49 24.72 -1.71 15.67
CA ARG A 49 25.52 -1.36 16.86
C ARG A 49 25.14 -2.23 18.06
N GLN A 50 23.89 -2.62 18.19
CA GLN A 50 23.41 -3.53 19.24
C GLN A 50 23.65 -5.01 18.93
N GLY A 51 24.18 -5.37 17.75
CA GLY A 51 24.43 -6.74 17.33
C GLY A 51 23.18 -7.49 16.83
N ALA A 52 22.10 -6.78 16.52
CA ALA A 52 20.94 -7.37 15.89
C ALA A 52 21.22 -7.65 14.41
N LEU A 53 20.63 -8.75 13.87
CA LEU A 53 20.71 -9.04 12.44
C LEU A 53 19.93 -7.96 11.66
N THR A 54 20.57 -7.41 10.62
CA THR A 54 19.99 -6.36 9.78
C THR A 54 19.78 -6.83 8.35
N ALA A 55 18.63 -6.51 7.77
CA ALA A 55 18.36 -6.75 6.36
C ALA A 55 17.77 -5.49 5.71
N VAL A 56 18.03 -5.33 4.42
CA VAL A 56 17.59 -4.16 3.65
C VAL A 56 16.87 -4.62 2.39
N LEU A 57 15.67 -4.07 2.14
CA LEU A 57 14.98 -4.10 0.86
C LEU A 57 15.13 -2.72 0.22
N THR A 58 15.79 -2.63 -0.93
CA THR A 58 15.98 -1.34 -1.61
C THR A 58 16.09 -1.51 -3.12
N ASN A 59 15.72 -0.47 -3.85
CA ASN A 59 15.96 -0.39 -5.29
C ASN A 59 17.30 0.30 -5.63
N ARG A 60 18.12 0.56 -4.58
CA ARG A 60 19.45 1.18 -4.66
C ARG A 60 20.43 0.43 -3.77
N PRO A 61 20.99 -0.69 -4.26
CA PRO A 61 21.90 -1.53 -3.45
C PRO A 61 23.22 -0.83 -3.07
N ALA A 62 23.56 0.27 -3.74
CA ALA A 62 24.66 1.16 -3.36
C ALA A 62 24.11 2.42 -2.68
N SER A 63 23.58 2.29 -1.46
CA SER A 63 22.95 3.39 -0.71
C SER A 63 23.37 3.36 0.77
N PRO A 64 23.27 4.49 1.48
CA PRO A 64 23.58 4.55 2.91
C PRO A 64 22.83 3.53 3.75
N LEU A 65 21.59 3.20 3.38
CA LEU A 65 20.81 2.16 4.05
C LEU A 65 21.38 0.77 3.79
N ALA A 66 21.79 0.47 2.54
CA ALA A 66 22.37 -0.80 2.17
C ALA A 66 23.69 -1.07 2.93
N ASP A 67 24.48 -0.02 3.22
CA ASP A 67 25.71 -0.12 4.01
C ASP A 67 25.48 -0.55 5.46
N GLN A 68 24.24 -0.45 5.97
CA GLN A 68 23.85 -0.86 7.31
C GLN A 68 23.28 -2.29 7.36
N GLY A 69 23.05 -2.93 6.22
CA GLY A 69 22.49 -4.28 6.14
C GLY A 69 23.56 -5.38 6.18
N ASP A 70 23.36 -6.40 6.99
CA ASP A 70 24.11 -7.66 6.87
C ASP A 70 23.68 -8.42 5.61
N VAL A 71 22.41 -8.22 5.19
CA VAL A 71 21.84 -8.76 3.97
C VAL A 71 21.14 -7.63 3.21
N VAL A 72 21.43 -7.50 1.92
CA VAL A 72 20.78 -6.53 1.02
C VAL A 72 20.03 -7.28 -0.07
N ILE A 73 18.75 -6.98 -0.20
CA ILE A 73 17.87 -7.52 -1.23
C ILE A 73 17.57 -6.39 -2.22
N ASP A 74 18.13 -6.50 -3.43
CA ASP A 74 17.86 -5.59 -4.53
C ASP A 74 16.49 -5.90 -5.13
N LEU A 75 15.58 -4.90 -5.12
CA LEU A 75 14.22 -5.02 -5.64
C LEU A 75 14.15 -5.17 -7.16
N GLN A 76 15.18 -4.74 -7.88
CA GLN A 76 15.25 -4.79 -9.34
C GLN A 76 14.03 -4.22 -10.06
N ALA A 77 13.36 -3.24 -9.44
CA ALA A 77 12.15 -2.62 -9.98
C ALA A 77 12.43 -1.65 -11.15
N GLY A 78 13.70 -1.51 -11.55
CA GLY A 78 14.13 -0.52 -12.54
C GLY A 78 14.05 0.90 -11.98
N GLU A 79 14.31 1.91 -12.81
CA GLU A 79 14.30 3.31 -12.39
C GLU A 79 12.87 3.78 -12.07
N GLU A 80 12.60 4.18 -10.83
CA GLU A 80 11.37 4.87 -10.42
C GLU A 80 11.49 6.36 -10.71
N ARG A 81 10.91 6.85 -11.80
CA ARG A 81 11.09 8.22 -12.29
C ARG A 81 10.17 9.22 -11.60
N ALA A 82 8.90 8.86 -11.46
CA ALA A 82 7.92 9.73 -10.81
C ALA A 82 8.27 9.97 -9.33
N VAL A 83 7.91 11.14 -8.81
CA VAL A 83 8.10 11.47 -7.38
C VAL A 83 7.28 10.52 -6.52
N ALA A 84 6.00 10.33 -6.84
CA ALA A 84 5.13 9.36 -6.20
C ALA A 84 5.47 7.94 -6.67
N ALA A 85 6.13 7.15 -5.83
CA ALA A 85 6.52 5.78 -6.17
C ALA A 85 5.29 4.87 -6.35
N THR A 86 5.36 3.97 -7.33
CA THR A 86 4.31 3.01 -7.62
C THR A 86 4.84 1.58 -7.75
N LYS A 87 5.62 1.29 -8.79
CA LYS A 87 6.17 -0.04 -9.06
C LYS A 87 7.14 -0.52 -7.98
N THR A 88 7.87 0.40 -7.33
CA THR A 88 8.78 0.03 -6.25
C THR A 88 7.99 -0.49 -5.04
N TYR A 89 6.88 0.15 -4.70
CA TYR A 89 5.99 -0.35 -3.65
C TYR A 89 5.47 -1.76 -3.95
N THR A 90 5.02 -2.03 -5.18
CA THR A 90 4.59 -3.38 -5.58
C THR A 90 5.74 -4.39 -5.54
N ALA A 91 6.96 -3.98 -5.90
CA ALA A 91 8.16 -4.81 -5.78
C ALA A 91 8.52 -5.10 -4.31
N GLU A 92 8.38 -4.12 -3.42
CA GLU A 92 8.57 -4.29 -1.97
C GLU A 92 7.57 -5.31 -1.39
N LEU A 93 6.30 -5.22 -1.76
CA LEU A 93 5.29 -6.22 -1.38
C LEU A 93 5.65 -7.63 -1.88
N ALA A 94 6.10 -7.74 -3.14
CA ALA A 94 6.52 -9.01 -3.72
C ALA A 94 7.75 -9.58 -2.99
N ALA A 95 8.72 -8.75 -2.65
CA ALA A 95 9.91 -9.16 -1.89
C ALA A 95 9.54 -9.66 -0.47
N ILE A 96 8.63 -8.97 0.23
CA ILE A 96 8.11 -9.41 1.53
C ILE A 96 7.38 -10.75 1.39
N ALA A 97 6.58 -10.93 0.34
CA ALA A 97 5.89 -12.18 0.07
C ALA A 97 6.86 -13.33 -0.25
N LEU A 98 7.94 -13.06 -0.99
CA LEU A 98 9.03 -14.02 -1.25
C LEU A 98 9.75 -14.44 0.04
N ILE A 99 10.07 -13.49 0.92
CA ILE A 99 10.66 -13.78 2.24
C ILE A 99 9.69 -14.66 3.06
N SER A 100 8.41 -14.31 3.09
CA SER A 100 7.40 -15.10 3.81
C SER A 100 7.29 -16.52 3.28
N ALA A 101 7.30 -16.71 1.96
CA ALA A 101 7.26 -18.03 1.34
C ALA A 101 8.54 -18.83 1.58
N ALA A 102 9.70 -18.18 1.62
CA ALA A 102 10.99 -18.81 1.95
C ALA A 102 10.99 -19.30 3.40
N LEU A 103 10.47 -18.51 4.34
CA LEU A 103 10.40 -18.87 5.76
C LEU A 103 9.42 -20.03 6.04
N SER A 104 8.35 -20.15 5.25
CA SER A 104 7.36 -21.23 5.40
C SER A 104 7.74 -22.51 4.68
N ASP A 105 8.74 -22.45 3.79
CA ASP A 105 9.18 -23.53 2.87
C ASP A 105 8.02 -24.18 2.07
N SER A 106 6.97 -23.41 1.77
CA SER A 106 5.80 -23.89 1.05
C SER A 106 5.97 -23.83 -0.46
N ALA A 107 5.87 -24.98 -1.10
CA ALA A 107 5.88 -25.09 -2.57
C ALA A 107 4.64 -24.40 -3.20
N GLU A 108 3.49 -24.51 -2.55
CA GLU A 108 2.25 -23.84 -2.97
C GLU A 108 2.41 -22.32 -2.98
N GLN A 109 3.00 -21.75 -1.93
CA GLN A 109 3.25 -20.31 -1.87
C GLN A 109 4.23 -19.84 -2.96
N ARG A 110 5.28 -20.62 -3.23
CA ARG A 110 6.22 -20.32 -4.32
C ARG A 110 5.53 -20.35 -5.69
N GLN A 111 4.65 -21.33 -5.91
CA GLN A 111 3.89 -21.43 -7.16
C GLN A 111 2.91 -20.24 -7.30
N ALA A 112 2.21 -19.87 -6.24
CA ALA A 112 1.31 -18.71 -6.24
C ALA A 112 2.07 -17.40 -6.56
N LEU A 113 3.27 -17.22 -5.99
CA LEU A 113 4.12 -16.07 -6.31
C LEU A 113 4.59 -16.05 -7.77
N ALA A 114 4.90 -17.20 -8.34
CA ALA A 114 5.32 -17.29 -9.74
C ALA A 114 4.24 -16.83 -10.73
N ALA A 115 2.94 -16.88 -10.34
CA ALA A 115 1.82 -16.42 -11.15
C ALA A 115 1.55 -14.92 -11.02
N MET A 116 2.19 -14.22 -10.08
CA MET A 116 1.91 -12.81 -9.81
C MET A 116 2.19 -11.85 -10.97
N PRO A 117 3.25 -12.01 -11.78
CA PRO A 117 3.46 -11.13 -12.93
C PRO A 117 2.28 -11.12 -13.90
N ASP A 118 1.70 -12.27 -14.20
CA ASP A 118 0.53 -12.38 -15.09
C ASP A 118 -0.71 -11.77 -14.44
N ALA A 119 -0.91 -11.96 -13.14
CA ALA A 119 -2.01 -11.36 -12.40
C ALA A 119 -1.93 -9.82 -12.36
N VAL A 120 -0.73 -9.26 -12.19
CA VAL A 120 -0.50 -7.81 -12.26
C VAL A 120 -0.73 -7.30 -13.68
N ALA A 121 -0.23 -7.98 -14.71
CA ALA A 121 -0.45 -7.62 -16.10
C ALA A 121 -1.95 -7.63 -16.45
N ALA A 122 -2.69 -8.63 -15.98
CA ALA A 122 -4.15 -8.67 -16.13
C ALA A 122 -4.81 -7.47 -15.41
N THR A 123 -4.33 -7.08 -14.22
CA THR A 123 -4.90 -5.95 -13.48
C THR A 123 -4.61 -4.61 -14.18
N LEU A 124 -3.46 -4.46 -14.82
CA LEU A 124 -3.14 -3.27 -15.62
C LEU A 124 -4.09 -3.09 -16.81
N SER A 125 -4.72 -4.15 -17.32
CA SER A 125 -5.72 -4.04 -18.39
C SER A 125 -7.00 -3.29 -17.97
N MET A 126 -7.18 -3.01 -16.67
CA MET A 126 -8.27 -2.15 -16.16
C MET A 126 -8.06 -0.66 -16.47
N ASN A 127 -6.90 -0.27 -17.02
CA ASN A 127 -6.50 1.11 -17.24
C ASN A 127 -7.60 1.96 -17.91
N ASP A 128 -8.15 1.51 -19.02
CA ASP A 128 -9.14 2.29 -19.80
C ASP A 128 -10.46 2.45 -19.06
N ALA A 129 -10.91 1.42 -18.35
CA ALA A 129 -12.12 1.47 -17.54
C ALA A 129 -11.97 2.46 -16.37
N ILE A 130 -10.79 2.48 -15.76
CA ILE A 130 -10.46 3.42 -14.66
C ILE A 130 -10.32 4.85 -15.21
N ALA A 131 -9.69 5.03 -16.35
CA ALA A 131 -9.59 6.31 -17.04
C ALA A 131 -10.97 6.90 -17.34
N ALA A 132 -11.92 6.07 -17.79
CA ALA A 132 -13.28 6.51 -18.05
C ALA A 132 -14.06 6.86 -16.77
N ALA A 133 -13.75 6.22 -15.63
CA ALA A 133 -14.41 6.46 -14.35
C ALA A 133 -13.83 7.69 -13.59
N ALA A 134 -12.53 7.97 -13.72
CA ALA A 134 -11.83 8.99 -12.95
C ALA A 134 -12.43 10.41 -13.05
N PRO A 135 -12.87 10.91 -14.22
CA PRO A 135 -13.44 12.26 -14.34
C PRO A 135 -14.68 12.49 -13.47
N ARG A 136 -15.43 11.42 -13.11
CA ARG A 136 -16.56 11.50 -12.19
C ARG A 136 -16.16 12.08 -10.84
N TYR A 137 -14.92 11.85 -10.41
CA TYR A 137 -14.39 12.26 -9.11
C TYR A 137 -13.55 13.55 -9.18
N ARG A 138 -13.62 14.27 -10.30
CA ARG A 138 -12.83 15.50 -10.51
C ARG A 138 -13.03 16.53 -9.39
N TYR A 139 -14.25 16.62 -8.86
CA TYR A 139 -14.62 17.59 -7.81
C TYR A 139 -14.46 17.04 -6.38
N MET A 140 -13.98 15.81 -6.24
CA MET A 140 -13.77 15.18 -4.93
C MET A 140 -12.66 15.89 -4.15
N SER A 141 -13.02 16.51 -3.02
CA SER A 141 -12.07 17.19 -2.11
C SER A 141 -11.69 16.34 -0.90
N ARG A 142 -12.50 15.35 -0.58
CA ARG A 142 -12.31 14.43 0.53
C ARG A 142 -12.79 13.03 0.15
N CYS A 143 -12.15 12.01 0.75
CA CYS A 143 -12.47 10.62 0.52
C CYS A 143 -12.01 9.77 1.70
N VAL A 144 -12.69 8.65 1.94
CA VAL A 144 -12.21 7.58 2.82
C VAL A 144 -11.80 6.39 1.96
N VAL A 145 -10.68 5.75 2.31
CA VAL A 145 -10.27 4.48 1.73
C VAL A 145 -10.30 3.43 2.82
N ALA A 146 -11.14 2.41 2.67
CA ALA A 146 -11.28 1.34 3.65
C ALA A 146 -10.69 0.03 3.13
N GLY A 147 -9.93 -0.65 4.00
CA GLY A 147 -9.39 -1.99 3.77
C GLY A 147 -9.31 -2.77 5.07
N ARG A 148 -9.16 -4.09 5.01
CA ARG A 148 -9.05 -4.96 6.17
C ARG A 148 -8.02 -6.06 5.95
N GLY A 149 -7.46 -6.61 7.04
CA GLY A 149 -6.46 -7.68 6.95
C GLY A 149 -5.25 -7.25 6.13
N TYR A 150 -4.84 -8.07 5.16
CA TYR A 150 -3.71 -7.75 4.27
C TYR A 150 -3.91 -6.46 3.48
N ASN A 151 -5.15 -6.12 3.12
CA ASN A 151 -5.48 -4.93 2.35
C ASN A 151 -5.65 -3.66 3.18
N TYR A 152 -5.42 -3.71 4.49
CA TYR A 152 -5.33 -2.49 5.30
C TYR A 152 -4.14 -1.62 4.84
N ALA A 153 -2.98 -2.23 4.59
CA ALA A 153 -1.83 -1.52 4.02
C ALA A 153 -2.13 -0.95 2.62
N THR A 154 -2.89 -1.69 1.79
CA THR A 154 -3.33 -1.22 0.46
C THR A 154 -4.21 0.02 0.56
N ALA A 155 -5.05 0.12 1.59
CA ALA A 155 -5.86 1.32 1.83
C ALA A 155 -4.98 2.54 2.17
N PHE A 156 -3.94 2.36 2.98
CA PHE A 156 -2.98 3.43 3.30
C PHE A 156 -2.23 3.92 2.06
N GLU A 157 -1.70 3.00 1.27
CA GLU A 157 -0.96 3.37 0.06
C GLU A 157 -1.86 4.01 -1.00
N THR A 158 -3.08 3.51 -1.20
CA THR A 158 -4.06 4.15 -2.10
C THR A 158 -4.39 5.56 -1.64
N ALA A 159 -4.61 5.75 -0.33
CA ALA A 159 -4.86 7.06 0.25
C ALA A 159 -3.66 8.00 0.06
N LEU A 160 -2.44 7.47 0.22
CA LEU A 160 -1.21 8.24 0.00
C LEU A 160 -1.10 8.70 -1.46
N LYS A 161 -1.29 7.81 -2.44
CA LYS A 161 -1.25 8.17 -3.87
C LYS A 161 -2.30 9.22 -4.23
N LEU A 162 -3.52 9.10 -3.71
CA LEU A 162 -4.55 10.12 -3.91
C LEU A 162 -4.15 11.48 -3.29
N LYS A 163 -3.58 11.50 -2.09
CA LYS A 163 -3.08 12.74 -1.45
C LYS A 163 -1.96 13.39 -2.26
N GLU A 164 -0.94 12.61 -2.62
CA GLU A 164 0.25 13.09 -3.32
C GLU A 164 -0.06 13.63 -4.71
N MET A 165 -0.89 12.93 -5.47
CA MET A 165 -1.11 13.22 -6.89
C MET A 165 -2.33 14.13 -7.12
N THR A 166 -3.33 14.08 -6.24
CA THR A 166 -4.61 14.78 -6.47
C THR A 166 -4.93 15.86 -5.43
N TYR A 167 -4.10 15.99 -4.39
CA TYR A 167 -4.25 16.94 -3.28
C TYR A 167 -5.60 16.81 -2.55
N THR A 168 -6.22 15.64 -2.65
CA THR A 168 -7.47 15.31 -1.97
C THR A 168 -7.17 14.95 -0.52
N ILE A 169 -7.99 15.39 0.43
CA ILE A 169 -7.93 14.93 1.81
C ILE A 169 -8.47 13.50 1.83
N VAL A 170 -7.61 12.54 2.08
CA VAL A 170 -7.97 11.11 2.08
C VAL A 170 -7.55 10.47 3.38
N GLU A 171 -8.49 9.80 4.04
CA GLU A 171 -8.23 9.10 5.29
C GLU A 171 -8.36 7.58 5.09
N PRO A 172 -7.30 6.81 5.37
CA PRO A 172 -7.37 5.35 5.33
C PRO A 172 -7.91 4.80 6.66
N TYR A 173 -8.78 3.80 6.57
CA TYR A 173 -9.33 3.13 7.75
C TYR A 173 -9.36 1.61 7.59
N SER A 174 -9.30 0.89 8.71
CA SER A 174 -9.88 -0.44 8.75
C SER A 174 -11.41 -0.32 8.84
N SER A 175 -12.14 -1.29 8.27
CA SER A 175 -13.60 -1.32 8.36
C SER A 175 -14.09 -1.23 9.80
N ALA A 176 -13.43 -1.94 10.73
CA ALA A 176 -13.79 -1.94 12.14
C ALA A 176 -13.60 -0.55 12.77
N ASP A 177 -12.42 0.06 12.62
CA ASP A 177 -12.13 1.37 13.22
C ASP A 177 -13.09 2.44 12.67
N PHE A 178 -13.46 2.35 11.39
CA PHE A 178 -14.40 3.28 10.78
C PHE A 178 -15.79 3.20 11.40
N LEU A 179 -16.27 1.99 11.73
CA LEU A 179 -17.58 1.80 12.35
C LEU A 179 -17.65 2.33 13.79
N HIS A 180 -16.52 2.48 14.48
CA HIS A 180 -16.44 2.94 15.87
C HIS A 180 -16.50 4.48 16.07
N GLY A 181 -16.91 5.24 15.05
CA GLY A 181 -17.08 6.69 15.17
C GLY A 181 -17.02 7.40 13.83
N PRO A 182 -15.95 7.23 13.03
CA PRO A 182 -15.78 7.89 11.73
C PRO A 182 -16.95 7.71 10.75
N LEU A 183 -17.75 6.64 10.90
CA LEU A 183 -18.98 6.43 10.12
C LEU A 183 -19.93 7.63 10.18
N ALA A 184 -19.87 8.44 11.24
CA ALA A 184 -20.66 9.66 11.37
C ALA A 184 -20.32 10.74 10.31
N MET A 185 -19.12 10.67 9.69
CA MET A 185 -18.73 11.59 8.62
C MET A 185 -19.48 11.36 7.30
N ILE A 186 -20.11 10.20 7.15
CA ILE A 186 -20.78 9.85 5.90
C ILE A 186 -22.07 10.65 5.75
N GLU A 187 -22.12 11.44 4.72
CA GLU A 187 -23.28 12.14 4.19
C GLU A 187 -23.57 11.72 2.75
N THR A 188 -24.73 12.09 2.22
CA THR A 188 -25.13 11.77 0.84
C THR A 188 -24.05 12.18 -0.16
N GLY A 189 -23.59 11.22 -0.97
CA GLY A 189 -22.57 11.43 -1.99
C GLY A 189 -21.13 11.48 -1.47
N PHE A 190 -20.89 11.24 -0.17
CA PHE A 190 -19.53 11.19 0.37
C PHE A 190 -18.74 10.03 -0.26
N PRO A 191 -17.57 10.28 -0.87
CA PRO A 191 -16.79 9.24 -1.54
C PRO A 191 -16.16 8.27 -0.54
N VAL A 192 -16.42 6.98 -0.72
CA VAL A 192 -15.78 5.89 0.03
C VAL A 192 -15.23 4.87 -0.96
N MET A 193 -13.93 4.68 -0.93
CA MET A 193 -13.28 3.60 -1.68
C MET A 193 -13.11 2.38 -0.77
N ILE A 194 -13.52 1.21 -1.25
CA ILE A 194 -13.47 -0.05 -0.52
C ILE A 194 -12.52 -1.00 -1.27
N ILE A 195 -11.50 -1.48 -0.58
CA ILE A 195 -10.53 -2.46 -1.10
C ILE A 195 -10.79 -3.78 -0.39
N ALA A 196 -11.45 -4.69 -1.08
CA ALA A 196 -11.96 -5.93 -0.52
C ALA A 196 -11.89 -7.09 -1.51
N PRO A 197 -10.68 -7.57 -1.88
CA PRO A 197 -10.55 -8.80 -2.62
C PRO A 197 -11.21 -9.98 -1.90
N ALA A 198 -11.56 -11.03 -2.68
CA ALA A 198 -12.10 -12.26 -2.13
C ALA A 198 -11.12 -12.88 -1.12
N GLY A 199 -11.65 -13.45 -0.03
CA GLY A 199 -10.89 -14.05 1.05
C GLY A 199 -11.66 -14.07 2.35
N VAL A 200 -10.97 -14.28 3.45
CA VAL A 200 -11.57 -14.37 4.80
C VAL A 200 -12.29 -13.08 5.20
N MET A 201 -11.76 -11.92 4.75
CA MET A 201 -12.35 -10.61 5.09
C MET A 201 -13.51 -10.19 4.19
N ALA A 202 -13.82 -10.92 3.10
CA ALA A 202 -14.78 -10.48 2.09
C ALA A 202 -16.20 -10.28 2.65
N ALA A 203 -16.67 -11.17 3.52
CA ALA A 203 -18.01 -11.06 4.12
C ALA A 203 -18.14 -9.81 5.01
N GLU A 204 -17.17 -9.57 5.91
CA GLU A 204 -17.14 -8.39 6.77
C GLU A 204 -17.08 -7.10 5.94
N MET A 205 -16.26 -7.10 4.90
CA MET A 205 -16.13 -5.95 4.01
C MET A 205 -17.39 -5.71 3.17
N ALA A 206 -18.16 -6.74 2.84
CA ALA A 206 -19.48 -6.60 2.21
C ALA A 206 -20.50 -5.95 3.17
N GLU A 207 -20.53 -6.39 4.44
CA GLU A 207 -21.36 -5.76 5.46
C GLU A 207 -21.00 -4.28 5.64
N PHE A 208 -19.71 -3.97 5.72
CA PHE A 208 -19.21 -2.59 5.75
C PHE A 208 -19.68 -1.78 4.54
N ALA A 209 -19.56 -2.34 3.34
CA ALA A 209 -19.98 -1.70 2.09
C ALA A 209 -21.50 -1.41 2.10
N HIS A 210 -22.30 -2.33 2.60
CA HIS A 210 -23.74 -2.11 2.78
C HIS A 210 -24.03 -1.01 3.81
N ALA A 211 -23.29 -0.96 4.92
CA ALA A 211 -23.48 0.05 5.95
C ALA A 211 -23.21 1.48 5.43
N VAL A 212 -22.11 1.69 4.70
CA VAL A 212 -21.78 3.02 4.13
C VAL A 212 -22.72 3.38 2.98
N ARG A 213 -23.11 2.41 2.15
CA ARG A 213 -24.13 2.62 1.10
C ARG A 213 -25.49 2.99 1.68
N GLY A 214 -25.89 2.37 2.78
CA GLY A 214 -27.13 2.69 3.48
C GLY A 214 -27.20 4.15 3.96
N ARG A 215 -26.04 4.79 4.12
CA ARG A 215 -25.88 6.23 4.39
C ARG A 215 -25.74 7.08 3.14
N GLN A 216 -26.02 6.49 1.96
CA GLN A 216 -25.97 7.16 0.66
C GLN A 216 -24.54 7.61 0.25
N ALA A 217 -23.48 6.91 0.73
CA ALA A 217 -22.12 7.14 0.27
C ALA A 217 -21.99 6.85 -1.23
N GLU A 218 -21.08 7.57 -1.88
CA GLU A 218 -20.62 7.29 -3.25
C GLU A 218 -19.52 6.22 -3.18
N VAL A 219 -19.87 4.96 -3.39
CA VAL A 219 -18.96 3.82 -3.20
C VAL A 219 -18.19 3.51 -4.48
N ILE A 220 -16.86 3.44 -4.36
CA ILE A 220 -15.93 2.86 -5.35
C ILE A 220 -15.43 1.55 -4.75
N ALA A 221 -15.54 0.43 -5.44
CA ALA A 221 -15.07 -0.85 -4.92
C ALA A 221 -14.00 -1.48 -5.80
N ILE A 222 -12.85 -1.80 -5.22
CA ILE A 222 -11.79 -2.63 -5.81
C ILE A 222 -11.94 -4.02 -5.20
N SER A 223 -12.46 -4.97 -5.98
CA SER A 223 -12.83 -6.30 -5.48
C SER A 223 -13.00 -7.29 -6.62
N ASP A 224 -12.96 -8.58 -6.33
CA ASP A 224 -13.46 -9.67 -7.16
C ASP A 224 -14.70 -10.36 -6.52
N ALA A 225 -15.06 -9.97 -5.29
CA ALA A 225 -16.26 -10.46 -4.60
C ALA A 225 -17.52 -9.76 -5.16
N ALA A 226 -18.45 -10.55 -5.68
CA ALA A 226 -19.68 -10.04 -6.33
C ALA A 226 -20.53 -9.18 -5.35
N GLU A 227 -20.63 -9.57 -4.09
CA GLU A 227 -21.41 -8.87 -3.07
C GLU A 227 -20.88 -7.47 -2.80
N VAL A 228 -19.55 -7.29 -2.71
CA VAL A 228 -18.91 -5.98 -2.54
C VAL A 228 -19.15 -5.13 -3.78
N LEU A 229 -18.91 -5.68 -4.97
CA LEU A 229 -19.09 -4.95 -6.24
C LEU A 229 -20.54 -4.48 -6.45
N ALA A 230 -21.53 -5.25 -5.99
CA ALA A 230 -22.95 -4.89 -6.10
C ALA A 230 -23.33 -3.64 -5.28
N THR A 231 -22.53 -3.26 -4.29
CA THR A 231 -22.76 -2.04 -3.51
C THR A 231 -22.21 -0.78 -4.20
N ALA A 232 -21.27 -0.95 -5.12
CA ALA A 232 -20.51 0.14 -5.68
C ALA A 232 -21.23 0.89 -6.80
N ARG A 233 -21.05 2.20 -6.83
CA ARG A 233 -21.39 3.05 -7.97
C ARG A 233 -20.37 2.86 -9.10
N VAL A 234 -19.09 2.67 -8.72
CA VAL A 234 -18.00 2.35 -9.64
C VAL A 234 -17.35 1.04 -9.17
N PRO A 235 -17.78 -0.11 -9.74
CA PRO A 235 -17.16 -1.38 -9.45
C PRO A 235 -15.88 -1.55 -10.30
N LEU A 236 -14.74 -1.62 -9.63
CA LEU A 236 -13.43 -1.94 -10.23
C LEU A 236 -13.12 -3.40 -9.96
N ARG A 237 -13.60 -4.27 -10.87
CA ARG A 237 -13.47 -5.72 -10.72
C ARG A 237 -12.04 -6.18 -11.00
N LEU A 238 -11.39 -6.76 -10.01
CA LEU A 238 -10.10 -7.44 -10.18
C LEU A 238 -10.24 -8.62 -11.13
N PRO A 239 -9.43 -8.68 -12.21
CA PRO A 239 -9.65 -9.63 -13.30
C PRO A 239 -9.10 -11.04 -13.04
N ALA A 240 -8.10 -11.16 -12.12
CA ALA A 240 -7.44 -12.42 -11.82
C ALA A 240 -7.60 -12.77 -10.34
N PRO A 241 -8.13 -13.95 -9.99
CA PRO A 241 -8.13 -14.40 -8.60
C PRO A 241 -6.70 -14.70 -8.16
N VAL A 242 -6.34 -14.21 -6.97
CA VAL A 242 -5.07 -14.49 -6.34
C VAL A 242 -5.31 -14.90 -4.88
N PRO A 243 -4.43 -15.70 -4.25
CA PRO A 243 -4.53 -15.98 -2.83
C PRO A 243 -4.59 -14.67 -2.02
N GLU A 244 -5.42 -14.62 -0.98
CA GLU A 244 -5.68 -13.39 -0.21
C GLU A 244 -4.40 -12.70 0.29
N TRP A 245 -3.39 -13.47 0.72
CA TRP A 245 -2.12 -12.94 1.21
C TRP A 245 -1.25 -12.25 0.13
N LEU A 246 -1.52 -12.51 -1.16
CA LEU A 246 -0.91 -11.84 -2.32
C LEU A 246 -1.77 -10.73 -2.90
N SER A 247 -3.04 -10.66 -2.50
CA SER A 247 -3.98 -9.69 -3.05
C SER A 247 -3.55 -8.22 -2.92
N PRO A 248 -2.77 -7.79 -1.90
CA PRO A 248 -2.25 -6.43 -1.86
C PRO A 248 -1.45 -6.01 -3.11
N ILE A 249 -0.75 -6.96 -3.75
CA ILE A 249 0.08 -6.69 -4.93
C ILE A 249 -0.79 -6.32 -6.15
N THR A 250 -1.94 -6.97 -6.31
CA THR A 250 -2.88 -6.68 -7.41
C THR A 250 -3.87 -5.58 -7.05
N ALA A 251 -4.37 -5.55 -5.82
CA ALA A 251 -5.40 -4.62 -5.40
C ALA A 251 -4.92 -3.16 -5.30
N ILE A 252 -3.61 -2.91 -5.16
CA ILE A 252 -3.07 -1.56 -5.17
C ILE A 252 -3.09 -0.93 -6.58
N VAL A 253 -2.95 -1.73 -7.64
CA VAL A 253 -2.83 -1.23 -9.01
C VAL A 253 -4.02 -0.38 -9.45
N PRO A 254 -5.29 -0.78 -9.24
CA PRO A 254 -6.43 0.08 -9.56
C PRO A 254 -6.44 1.39 -8.76
N GLY A 255 -5.98 1.38 -7.52
CA GLY A 255 -5.85 2.58 -6.69
C GLY A 255 -4.82 3.57 -7.26
N GLN A 256 -3.66 3.07 -7.67
CA GLN A 256 -2.60 3.86 -8.33
C GLN A 256 -3.08 4.42 -9.67
N LEU A 257 -3.72 3.59 -10.51
CA LEU A 257 -4.30 4.03 -11.78
C LEU A 257 -5.37 5.10 -11.60
N LEU A 258 -6.25 4.94 -10.59
CA LEU A 258 -7.28 5.94 -10.31
C LEU A 258 -6.67 7.27 -9.85
N ALA A 259 -5.66 7.25 -9.00
CA ALA A 259 -4.95 8.45 -8.57
C ALA A 259 -4.30 9.18 -9.76
N MET A 260 -3.63 8.43 -10.65
CA MET A 260 -3.02 8.96 -11.88
C MET A 260 -4.08 9.59 -12.81
N HIS A 261 -5.14 8.87 -13.15
CA HIS A 261 -6.17 9.37 -14.04
C HIS A 261 -6.98 10.53 -13.45
N LEU A 262 -7.17 10.55 -12.13
CA LEU A 262 -7.82 11.65 -11.44
C LEU A 262 -6.94 12.90 -11.43
N ALA A 263 -5.63 12.75 -11.21
CA ALA A 263 -4.66 13.85 -11.34
C ALA A 263 -4.67 14.42 -12.76
N HIS A 264 -4.62 13.56 -13.78
CA HIS A 264 -4.73 13.96 -15.18
C HIS A 264 -6.06 14.69 -15.47
N ALA A 265 -7.20 14.18 -14.96
CA ALA A 265 -8.51 14.83 -15.13
C ALA A 265 -8.59 16.22 -14.44
N ARG A 266 -7.69 16.51 -13.51
CA ARG A 266 -7.53 17.81 -12.84
C ARG A 266 -6.45 18.70 -13.44
N ASP A 267 -5.85 18.29 -14.55
CA ASP A 267 -4.73 18.98 -15.20
C ASP A 267 -3.50 19.14 -14.30
N TYR A 268 -3.25 18.14 -13.41
CA TYR A 268 -2.07 18.10 -12.55
C TYR A 268 -0.93 17.30 -13.20
N ASP A 269 0.31 17.69 -12.89
CA ASP A 269 1.49 16.93 -13.29
C ASP A 269 1.56 15.62 -12.49
N ILE A 270 1.50 14.48 -13.19
CA ILE A 270 1.48 13.14 -12.58
C ILE A 270 2.87 12.66 -12.16
N ASP A 271 3.93 13.19 -12.77
CA ASP A 271 5.31 12.76 -12.49
C ASP A 271 6.02 13.68 -11.49
N ALA A 272 5.59 14.94 -11.38
CA ALA A 272 6.15 15.94 -10.48
C ALA A 272 5.06 16.68 -9.70
N PRO A 273 4.40 16.03 -8.73
CA PRO A 273 3.40 16.69 -7.89
C PRO A 273 3.99 17.87 -7.12
N ARG A 274 3.17 18.92 -6.93
CA ARG A 274 3.60 20.16 -6.27
C ARG A 274 4.04 19.94 -4.83
N GLY A 275 5.11 20.60 -4.40
CA GLY A 275 5.51 20.68 -2.99
C GLY A 275 6.15 19.43 -2.42
N ILE A 276 6.38 18.40 -3.22
CA ILE A 276 7.12 17.21 -2.81
C ILE A 276 8.29 16.93 -3.76
N HIS A 277 9.33 16.30 -3.22
CA HIS A 277 10.53 15.93 -3.95
C HIS A 277 10.78 14.42 -3.80
N LYS A 278 11.55 13.85 -4.73
CA LYS A 278 11.84 12.40 -4.78
C LYS A 278 12.48 11.85 -3.51
N VAL A 279 13.31 12.65 -2.86
CA VAL A 279 13.95 12.31 -1.59
C VAL A 279 13.62 13.40 -0.59
N THR A 280 13.05 13.02 0.53
CA THR A 280 12.80 13.93 1.66
C THR A 280 13.86 13.67 2.72
N GLU A 281 14.67 14.68 3.02
CA GLU A 281 15.60 14.65 4.13
C GLU A 281 14.85 15.07 5.40
N THR A 282 14.33 14.08 6.13
CA THR A 282 13.77 14.28 7.48
C THR A 282 14.86 14.02 8.51
N VAL A 283 15.04 14.94 9.45
CA VAL A 283 15.97 14.84 10.59
C VAL A 283 15.18 14.81 11.88
#